data_bab3d55ca2c360f0337295098f18a3b9
#
_entry.id   bab3d55ca2c360f0337295098f18a3b9
#
_cell.length_a   1.000
_cell.length_b   1.000
_cell.length_c   1.000
_cell.angle_alpha   90.00
_cell.angle_beta   90.00
_cell.angle_gamma   90.00
#
_symmetry.space_group_name_H-M   'P 1'
#
loop_
_entity.id
_entity.type
_entity.pdbx_description
1 polymer ?
#
loop_
_entity_poly.entity_id
_entity_poly.type
_entity_poly.pdbx_seq_one_letter_code
_entity_poly.pdbx_strand_id
1 'polypeptide(L)'
;MKTIEDRGVTQRNSLVGIVSAILSALLFGTSPVVAALAYAGGSNGMTMTFTRSLFSIPFLFLIAKAMKVSLRVRKRELITLFIVSVVGNFATTVMLYSSFQYIGIGLATVLHYLSPVIIMLINIVLFKEKAKSWKILSLFLAFVGMLTFFTRSGGTLFLGTLLALGSAVSYAIIFLSVEHTTLNTLHHVTLTFYTSLFVSIVSFIFGQASGLLNLRMTLSAWGYSVILALMVGVAAFALLNRAIVLVGSSTTSVISMLEPLTGIVVGSLILKESYSLTNWIGCALILLGAAIVSIFSLKSSKVSADKDEQAEPPPDRSRG
;
A
#
# COMPACT_ATOMS: atom_id res chain seq x y z
N MET A 1 7.31 -35.14 3.48
CA MET A 1 5.83 -35.27 3.53
C MET A 1 5.26 -33.90 3.94
N LYS A 2 5.05 -33.00 2.95
CA LYS A 2 4.18 -31.84 3.18
C LYS A 2 2.75 -32.39 3.24
N THR A 3 2.21 -32.49 4.41
CA THR A 3 0.92 -33.09 4.70
C THR A 3 -0.22 -32.28 4.07
N ILE A 4 -1.41 -32.89 3.96
CA ILE A 4 -2.68 -32.17 3.62
C ILE A 4 -2.80 -30.87 4.45
N GLU A 5 -2.25 -30.85 5.64
CA GLU A 5 -2.13 -29.73 6.56
C GLU A 5 -1.29 -28.57 5.99
N ASP A 6 -0.13 -28.83 5.32
CA ASP A 6 0.71 -27.82 4.67
C ASP A 6 0.03 -27.15 3.46
N ARG A 7 -0.80 -27.90 2.73
CA ARG A 7 -1.59 -27.35 1.61
C ARG A 7 -2.66 -26.39 2.12
N GLY A 8 -3.38 -26.80 3.16
CA GLY A 8 -4.35 -25.95 3.81
C GLY A 8 -3.74 -24.67 4.36
N VAL A 9 -2.51 -24.74 4.87
CA VAL A 9 -1.74 -23.59 5.36
C VAL A 9 -1.35 -22.65 4.21
N THR A 10 -0.83 -23.16 3.09
CA THR A 10 -0.39 -22.32 1.95
C THR A 10 -1.58 -21.61 1.30
N GLN A 11 -2.69 -22.32 1.06
CA GLN A 11 -3.89 -21.72 0.48
C GLN A 11 -4.56 -20.74 1.45
N ARG A 12 -4.60 -21.05 2.74
CA ARG A 12 -5.11 -20.15 3.80
C ARG A 12 -4.26 -18.88 3.87
N ASN A 13 -2.93 -18.99 3.76
CA ASN A 13 -2.04 -17.84 3.78
C ASN A 13 -2.26 -16.94 2.55
N SER A 14 -2.46 -17.49 1.35
CA SER A 14 -2.78 -16.71 0.16
C SER A 14 -4.12 -16.00 0.28
N LEU A 15 -5.16 -16.65 0.80
CA LEU A 15 -6.45 -16.02 1.04
C LEU A 15 -6.34 -14.88 2.06
N VAL A 16 -5.63 -15.12 3.17
CA VAL A 16 -5.38 -14.10 4.20
C VAL A 16 -4.61 -12.91 3.60
N GLY A 17 -3.63 -13.16 2.72
CA GLY A 17 -2.88 -12.11 2.04
C GLY A 17 -3.77 -11.25 1.13
N ILE A 18 -4.62 -11.87 0.32
CA ILE A 18 -5.57 -11.17 -0.57
C ILE A 18 -6.58 -10.36 0.24
N VAL A 19 -7.18 -10.94 1.26
CA VAL A 19 -8.12 -10.23 2.14
C VAL A 19 -7.43 -9.05 2.83
N SER A 20 -6.18 -9.23 3.29
CA SER A 20 -5.38 -8.15 3.87
C SER A 20 -5.13 -7.02 2.87
N ALA A 21 -4.81 -7.34 1.60
CA ALA A 21 -4.62 -6.35 0.54
C ALA A 21 -5.90 -5.56 0.25
N ILE A 22 -7.04 -6.24 0.13
CA ILE A 22 -8.35 -5.62 -0.11
C ILE A 22 -8.72 -4.70 1.05
N LEU A 23 -8.64 -5.17 2.30
CA LEU A 23 -8.96 -4.35 3.47
C LEU A 23 -8.03 -3.14 3.58
N SER A 24 -6.74 -3.32 3.30
CA SER A 24 -5.78 -2.22 3.24
C SER A 24 -6.19 -1.18 2.20
N ALA A 25 -6.52 -1.60 0.98
CA ALA A 25 -6.95 -0.71 -0.10
C ALA A 25 -8.23 0.06 0.26
N LEU A 26 -9.21 -0.58 0.89
CA LEU A 26 -10.43 0.08 1.37
C LEU A 26 -10.13 1.16 2.42
N LEU A 27 -9.23 0.87 3.37
CA LEU A 27 -8.83 1.82 4.40
C LEU A 27 -8.05 3.01 3.81
N PHE A 28 -7.09 2.75 2.92
CA PHE A 28 -6.35 3.80 2.23
C PHE A 28 -7.26 4.65 1.35
N GLY A 29 -8.17 4.02 0.60
CA GLY A 29 -9.10 4.72 -0.28
C GLY A 29 -10.12 5.60 0.47
N THR A 30 -10.45 5.27 1.72
CA THR A 30 -11.31 6.09 2.59
C THR A 30 -10.54 7.29 3.19
N SER A 31 -9.21 7.19 3.29
CA SER A 31 -8.39 8.18 3.99
C SER A 31 -8.44 9.60 3.42
N PRO A 32 -8.56 9.84 2.10
CA PRO A 32 -8.66 11.21 1.57
C PRO A 32 -9.89 11.96 2.06
N VAL A 33 -11.01 11.26 2.28
CA VAL A 33 -12.25 11.86 2.79
C VAL A 33 -12.05 12.33 4.24
N VAL A 34 -11.45 11.48 5.09
CA VAL A 34 -11.12 11.85 6.48
C VAL A 34 -10.08 12.97 6.52
N ALA A 35 -9.10 12.96 5.61
CA ALA A 35 -8.13 14.03 5.49
C ALA A 35 -8.77 15.36 5.07
N ALA A 36 -9.73 15.35 4.13
CA ALA A 36 -10.46 16.55 3.71
C ALA A 36 -11.21 17.21 4.91
N LEU A 37 -11.83 16.38 5.77
CA LEU A 37 -12.47 16.87 6.99
C LEU A 37 -11.47 17.49 7.98
N ALA A 38 -10.26 16.95 8.08
CA ALA A 38 -9.20 17.52 8.90
C ALA A 38 -8.65 18.82 8.30
N TYR A 39 -8.55 18.93 6.97
CA TYR A 39 -8.10 20.15 6.29
C TYR A 39 -9.06 21.30 6.49
N ALA A 40 -10.37 21.05 6.52
CA ALA A 40 -11.36 22.05 6.87
C ALA A 40 -11.15 22.63 8.29
N GLY A 41 -10.48 21.91 9.19
CA GLY A 41 -10.11 22.35 10.53
C GLY A 41 -8.70 22.94 10.65
N GLY A 42 -8.05 23.28 9.53
CA GLY A 42 -6.73 23.95 9.49
C GLY A 42 -5.53 23.01 9.37
N SER A 43 -5.74 21.70 9.18
CA SER A 43 -4.65 20.76 8.90
C SER A 43 -4.16 20.88 7.43
N ASN A 44 -3.08 20.18 7.09
CA ASN A 44 -2.57 20.04 5.74
C ASN A 44 -1.88 18.67 5.55
N GLY A 45 -1.45 18.35 4.35
CA GLY A 45 -0.83 17.05 4.02
C GLY A 45 0.41 16.73 4.87
N MET A 46 1.27 17.72 5.14
CA MET A 46 2.46 17.54 5.98
C MET A 46 2.08 17.27 7.43
N THR A 47 1.19 18.10 8.00
CA THR A 47 0.68 17.94 9.36
C THR A 47 -0.01 16.59 9.54
N MET A 48 -0.84 16.18 8.56
CA MET A 48 -1.50 14.87 8.60
C MET A 48 -0.50 13.71 8.54
N THR A 49 0.54 13.82 7.70
CA THR A 49 1.59 12.79 7.64
C THR A 49 2.32 12.64 8.97
N PHE A 50 2.65 13.76 9.61
CA PHE A 50 3.26 13.78 10.93
C PHE A 50 2.33 13.21 12.00
N THR A 51 1.14 13.80 12.17
CA THR A 51 0.21 13.46 13.28
C THR A 51 -0.29 12.02 13.16
N ARG A 52 -0.64 11.56 11.95
CA ARG A 52 -1.01 10.18 11.67
C ARG A 52 0.07 9.20 12.10
N SER A 53 1.33 9.47 11.72
CA SER A 53 2.45 8.60 12.05
C SER A 53 2.78 8.64 13.55
N LEU A 54 2.78 9.83 14.15
CA LEU A 54 3.04 10.01 15.57
C LEU A 54 2.01 9.27 16.45
N PHE A 55 0.73 9.48 16.17
CA PHE A 55 -0.33 8.85 16.96
C PHE A 55 -0.44 7.34 16.74
N SER A 56 0.06 6.82 15.64
CA SER A 56 0.10 5.36 15.43
C SER A 56 1.08 4.65 16.35
N ILE A 57 2.16 5.30 16.78
CA ILE A 57 3.24 4.68 17.56
C ILE A 57 2.71 4.05 18.87
N PRO A 58 1.98 4.77 19.75
CA PRO A 58 1.51 4.18 21.00
C PRO A 58 0.54 3.01 20.77
N PHE A 59 -0.34 3.08 19.77
CA PHE A 59 -1.25 1.98 19.46
C PHE A 59 -0.51 0.75 18.93
N LEU A 60 0.46 0.93 18.03
CA LEU A 60 1.27 -0.16 17.49
C LEU A 60 2.13 -0.80 18.59
N PHE A 61 2.65 0.00 19.52
CA PHE A 61 3.36 -0.50 20.68
C PHE A 61 2.47 -1.37 21.58
N LEU A 62 1.26 -0.90 21.88
CA LEU A 62 0.28 -1.66 22.67
C LEU A 62 -0.15 -2.94 21.98
N ILE A 63 -0.40 -2.89 20.66
CA ILE A 63 -0.73 -4.08 19.85
C ILE A 63 0.43 -5.08 19.86
N ALA A 64 1.67 -4.62 19.66
CA ALA A 64 2.85 -5.48 19.70
C ALA A 64 2.98 -6.18 21.07
N LYS A 65 2.76 -5.43 22.16
CA LYS A 65 2.77 -5.99 23.52
C LYS A 65 1.65 -7.01 23.74
N ALA A 66 0.43 -6.69 23.32
CA ALA A 66 -0.73 -7.58 23.46
C ALA A 66 -0.56 -8.88 22.63
N MET A 67 -0.01 -8.78 21.43
CA MET A 67 0.28 -9.93 20.55
C MET A 67 1.58 -10.65 20.92
N LYS A 68 2.33 -10.18 21.90
CA LYS A 68 3.65 -10.69 22.28
C LYS A 68 4.66 -10.66 21.10
N VAL A 69 4.51 -9.70 20.20
CA VAL A 69 5.41 -9.49 19.06
C VAL A 69 6.64 -8.71 19.50
N SER A 70 7.81 -9.24 19.16
CA SER A 70 9.09 -8.55 19.47
C SER A 70 9.28 -7.34 18.56
N LEU A 71 9.52 -6.18 19.15
CA LEU A 71 9.96 -4.98 18.43
C LEU A 71 11.49 -4.90 18.28
N ARG A 72 12.23 -5.94 18.71
CA ARG A 72 13.68 -5.97 18.52
C ARG A 72 14.00 -6.25 17.05
N VAL A 73 14.82 -5.38 16.46
CA VAL A 73 15.29 -5.47 15.07
C VAL A 73 16.82 -5.43 15.05
N ARG A 74 17.44 -6.07 14.08
CA ARG A 74 18.88 -6.02 13.87
C ARG A 74 19.29 -4.67 13.29
N LYS A 75 20.52 -4.24 13.51
CA LYS A 75 21.03 -2.96 12.96
C LYS A 75 20.81 -2.83 11.44
N ARG A 76 21.01 -3.91 10.68
CA ARG A 76 20.77 -3.93 9.23
C ARG A 76 19.30 -3.67 8.88
N GLU A 77 18.38 -4.34 9.58
CA GLU A 77 16.93 -4.15 9.40
C GLU A 77 16.51 -2.71 9.75
N LEU A 78 17.08 -2.16 10.84
CA LEU A 78 16.80 -0.78 11.26
C LEU A 78 17.22 0.25 10.19
N ILE A 79 18.41 0.07 9.59
CA ILE A 79 18.87 0.94 8.50
C ILE A 79 17.95 0.80 7.28
N THR A 80 17.58 -0.42 6.89
CA THR A 80 16.65 -0.65 5.78
C THR A 80 15.28 -0.02 6.05
N LEU A 81 14.74 -0.19 7.27
CA LEU A 81 13.49 0.44 7.70
C LEU A 81 13.56 1.96 7.63
N PHE A 82 14.68 2.56 8.06
CA PHE A 82 14.89 4.01 7.96
C PHE A 82 14.87 4.47 6.49
N ILE A 83 15.64 3.81 5.61
CA ILE A 83 15.70 4.15 4.18
C ILE A 83 14.31 4.02 3.54
N VAL A 84 13.61 2.91 3.77
CA VAL A 84 12.25 2.68 3.22
C VAL A 84 11.24 3.67 3.77
N SER A 85 11.37 4.08 5.02
CA SER A 85 10.50 5.09 5.62
C SER A 85 10.71 6.48 5.02
N VAL A 86 11.96 6.85 4.77
CA VAL A 86 12.31 8.18 4.22
C VAL A 86 12.11 8.21 2.70
N VAL A 87 12.75 7.30 1.98
CA VAL A 87 12.74 7.30 0.50
C VAL A 87 11.45 6.69 -0.04
N GLY A 88 10.88 5.71 0.64
CA GLY A 88 9.60 5.12 0.29
C GLY A 88 8.43 5.99 0.78
N ASN A 89 8.10 5.92 2.06
CA ASN A 89 6.84 6.49 2.57
C ASN A 89 6.80 8.03 2.60
N PHE A 90 7.82 8.67 3.19
CA PHE A 90 7.86 10.12 3.33
C PHE A 90 7.99 10.80 1.96
N ALA A 91 8.95 10.37 1.13
CA ALA A 91 9.16 10.93 -0.20
C ALA A 91 7.94 10.75 -1.11
N THR A 92 7.28 9.58 -1.09
CA THR A 92 6.00 9.35 -1.79
C THR A 92 4.98 10.44 -1.45
N THR A 93 4.76 10.68 -0.16
CA THR A 93 3.76 11.64 0.31
C THR A 93 4.12 13.07 -0.12
N VAL A 94 5.36 13.49 0.10
CA VAL A 94 5.81 14.85 -0.25
C VAL A 94 5.75 15.10 -1.75
N MET A 95 6.26 14.16 -2.56
CA MET A 95 6.28 14.29 -4.02
C MET A 95 4.87 14.30 -4.60
N LEU A 96 3.99 13.39 -4.14
CA LEU A 96 2.62 13.29 -4.63
C LEU A 96 1.82 14.57 -4.32
N TYR A 97 1.82 15.04 -3.08
CA TYR A 97 1.09 16.25 -2.72
C TYR A 97 1.68 17.52 -3.37
N SER A 98 3.00 17.59 -3.54
CA SER A 98 3.62 18.68 -4.27
C SER A 98 3.21 18.69 -5.75
N SER A 99 3.05 17.51 -6.36
CA SER A 99 2.65 17.42 -7.77
C SER A 99 1.24 17.97 -8.04
N PHE A 100 0.34 17.90 -7.04
CA PHE A 100 -1.04 18.42 -7.17
C PHE A 100 -1.10 19.90 -7.53
N GLN A 101 -0.13 20.70 -7.07
CA GLN A 101 -0.08 22.12 -7.34
C GLN A 101 0.27 22.44 -8.80
N TYR A 102 0.96 21.54 -9.49
CA TYR A 102 1.46 21.74 -10.86
C TYR A 102 0.55 21.11 -11.92
N ILE A 103 0.03 19.91 -11.67
CA ILE A 103 -0.71 19.13 -12.68
C ILE A 103 -2.12 18.73 -12.23
N GLY A 104 -2.54 19.17 -11.03
CA GLY A 104 -3.82 18.82 -10.45
C GLY A 104 -3.88 17.39 -9.91
N ILE A 105 -4.89 17.13 -9.06
CA ILE A 105 -5.02 15.87 -8.30
C ILE A 105 -5.21 14.69 -9.26
N GLY A 106 -6.08 14.81 -10.27
CA GLY A 106 -6.43 13.71 -11.16
C GLY A 106 -5.22 13.16 -11.93
N LEU A 107 -4.47 14.03 -12.63
CA LEU A 107 -3.30 13.60 -13.41
C LEU A 107 -2.17 13.09 -12.50
N ALA A 108 -1.93 13.76 -11.38
CA ALA A 108 -0.92 13.34 -10.42
C ALA A 108 -1.22 11.94 -9.86
N THR A 109 -2.49 11.67 -9.53
CA THR A 109 -2.94 10.37 -9.04
C THR A 109 -2.78 9.29 -10.10
N VAL A 110 -3.17 9.53 -11.35
CA VAL A 110 -2.98 8.58 -12.46
C VAL A 110 -1.50 8.23 -12.64
N LEU A 111 -0.62 9.23 -12.60
CA LEU A 111 0.83 9.00 -12.72
C LEU A 111 1.41 8.25 -11.50
N HIS A 112 0.93 8.54 -10.30
CA HIS A 112 1.32 7.81 -9.10
C HIS A 112 0.93 6.33 -9.17
N TYR A 113 -0.26 6.02 -9.71
CA TYR A 113 -0.71 4.64 -9.90
C TYR A 113 -0.06 3.91 -11.10
N LEU A 114 1.00 4.47 -11.68
CA LEU A 114 1.98 3.69 -12.46
C LEU A 114 2.86 2.80 -11.56
N SER A 115 2.84 3.00 -10.24
CA SER A 115 3.63 2.20 -9.29
C SER A 115 3.43 0.68 -9.44
N PRO A 116 2.23 0.10 -9.67
CA PRO A 116 2.10 -1.33 -9.92
C PRO A 116 2.80 -1.79 -11.21
N VAL A 117 2.84 -0.94 -12.24
CA VAL A 117 3.60 -1.22 -13.47
C VAL A 117 5.09 -1.28 -13.15
N ILE A 118 5.59 -0.28 -12.40
CA ILE A 118 6.99 -0.21 -11.99
C ILE A 118 7.37 -1.43 -11.14
N ILE A 119 6.54 -1.79 -10.15
CA ILE A 119 6.73 -2.96 -9.29
C ILE A 119 6.83 -4.24 -10.14
N MET A 120 5.88 -4.44 -11.05
CA MET A 120 5.85 -5.62 -11.91
C MET A 120 7.07 -5.67 -12.83
N LEU A 121 7.46 -4.56 -13.46
CA LEU A 121 8.63 -4.48 -14.32
C LEU A 121 9.92 -4.80 -13.55
N ILE A 122 10.09 -4.23 -12.36
CA ILE A 122 11.26 -4.50 -11.52
C ILE A 122 11.29 -5.97 -11.09
N ASN A 123 10.15 -6.55 -10.71
CA ASN A 123 10.06 -7.96 -10.34
C ASN A 123 10.43 -8.89 -11.53
N ILE A 124 9.99 -8.58 -12.75
CA ILE A 124 10.33 -9.35 -13.93
C ILE A 124 11.81 -9.19 -14.28
N VAL A 125 12.33 -7.96 -14.34
CA VAL A 125 13.67 -7.67 -14.85
C VAL A 125 14.76 -8.01 -13.83
N LEU A 126 14.62 -7.52 -12.58
CA LEU A 126 15.65 -7.69 -11.54
C LEU A 126 15.49 -8.99 -10.75
N PHE A 127 14.27 -9.36 -10.41
CA PHE A 127 13.99 -10.53 -9.58
C PHE A 127 13.55 -11.76 -10.40
N LYS A 128 13.56 -11.65 -11.75
CA LYS A 128 13.26 -12.74 -12.70
C LYS A 128 11.91 -13.42 -12.43
N GLU A 129 10.93 -12.68 -11.92
CA GLU A 129 9.57 -13.18 -11.75
C GLU A 129 8.98 -13.52 -13.12
N LYS A 130 8.31 -14.67 -13.25
CA LYS A 130 7.66 -15.06 -14.50
C LYS A 130 6.48 -14.15 -14.80
N ALA A 131 6.49 -13.50 -15.96
CA ALA A 131 5.41 -12.68 -16.48
C ALA A 131 4.21 -13.56 -16.84
N LYS A 132 3.29 -13.74 -15.88
CA LYS A 132 2.05 -14.50 -16.10
C LYS A 132 1.03 -13.59 -16.81
N SER A 133 0.45 -14.08 -17.92
CA SER A 133 -0.49 -13.31 -18.75
C SER A 133 -1.67 -12.71 -17.95
N TRP A 134 -2.17 -13.43 -16.96
CA TRP A 134 -3.25 -12.94 -16.12
C TRP A 134 -2.83 -11.73 -15.23
N LYS A 135 -1.57 -11.65 -14.77
CA LYS A 135 -1.05 -10.48 -14.05
C LYS A 135 -1.00 -9.26 -14.97
N ILE A 136 -0.52 -9.45 -16.20
CA ILE A 136 -0.45 -8.38 -17.20
C ILE A 136 -1.86 -7.89 -17.56
N LEU A 137 -2.80 -8.81 -17.82
CA LEU A 137 -4.19 -8.47 -18.10
C LEU A 137 -4.85 -7.72 -16.95
N SER A 138 -4.66 -8.19 -15.72
CA SER A 138 -5.21 -7.52 -14.52
C SER A 138 -4.70 -6.09 -14.37
N LEU A 139 -3.38 -5.91 -14.56
CA LEU A 139 -2.74 -4.61 -14.51
C LEU A 139 -3.27 -3.69 -15.62
N PHE A 140 -3.40 -4.20 -16.85
CA PHE A 140 -3.90 -3.45 -17.99
C PHE A 140 -5.35 -2.97 -17.74
N LEU A 141 -6.24 -3.87 -17.30
CA LEU A 141 -7.63 -3.53 -16.99
C LEU A 141 -7.72 -2.47 -15.89
N ALA A 142 -6.98 -2.65 -14.79
CA ALA A 142 -7.00 -1.72 -13.68
C ALA A 142 -6.43 -0.35 -14.10
N PHE A 143 -5.38 -0.32 -14.92
CA PHE A 143 -4.80 0.92 -15.43
C PHE A 143 -5.74 1.66 -16.40
N VAL A 144 -6.36 0.96 -17.35
CA VAL A 144 -7.36 1.55 -18.25
C VAL A 144 -8.54 2.11 -17.45
N GLY A 145 -9.02 1.37 -16.44
CA GLY A 145 -10.02 1.86 -15.50
C GLY A 145 -9.62 3.15 -14.80
N MET A 146 -8.36 3.23 -14.33
CA MET A 146 -7.82 4.42 -13.68
C MET A 146 -7.80 5.65 -14.60
N LEU A 147 -7.52 5.48 -15.90
CA LEU A 147 -7.51 6.58 -16.87
C LEU A 147 -8.86 7.30 -17.00
N THR A 148 -9.98 6.65 -16.65
CA THR A 148 -11.32 7.27 -16.67
C THR A 148 -11.48 8.38 -15.62
N PHE A 149 -10.60 8.43 -14.62
CA PHE A 149 -10.60 9.48 -13.58
C PHE A 149 -9.67 10.64 -13.92
N PHE A 150 -9.02 10.57 -15.10
CA PHE A 150 -8.17 11.65 -15.57
C PHE A 150 -8.99 12.91 -15.87
N THR A 151 -8.71 13.99 -15.14
CA THR A 151 -9.25 15.32 -15.39
C THR A 151 -8.14 16.21 -15.95
N ARG A 152 -8.42 16.88 -17.06
CA ARG A 152 -7.44 17.75 -17.72
C ARG A 152 -7.22 19.00 -16.87
N SER A 153 -6.03 19.16 -16.31
CA SER A 153 -5.63 20.34 -15.55
C SER A 153 -4.54 21.10 -16.32
N GLY A 154 -4.63 22.43 -16.35
CA GLY A 154 -3.58 23.30 -16.88
C GLY A 154 -2.50 23.53 -15.81
N GLY A 155 -1.23 23.68 -16.22
CA GLY A 155 -0.13 24.00 -15.30
C GLY A 155 1.25 23.69 -15.88
N THR A 156 2.30 23.89 -15.10
CA THR A 156 3.68 23.54 -15.45
C THR A 156 3.86 22.03 -15.45
N LEU A 157 3.56 21.42 -16.58
CA LEU A 157 3.44 19.96 -16.73
C LEU A 157 4.70 19.18 -16.35
N PHE A 158 5.89 19.70 -16.65
CA PHE A 158 7.13 18.93 -16.49
C PHE A 158 7.47 18.60 -15.03
N LEU A 159 7.55 19.61 -14.16
CA LEU A 159 7.91 19.40 -12.75
C LEU A 159 6.86 18.57 -12.01
N GLY A 160 5.58 18.87 -12.25
CA GLY A 160 4.47 18.12 -11.66
C GLY A 160 4.48 16.66 -12.09
N THR A 161 4.73 16.39 -13.37
CA THR A 161 4.86 15.01 -13.90
C THR A 161 6.06 14.29 -13.28
N LEU A 162 7.21 14.95 -13.16
CA LEU A 162 8.40 14.37 -12.55
C LEU A 162 8.16 14.01 -11.06
N LEU A 163 7.50 14.90 -10.31
CA LEU A 163 7.15 14.66 -8.92
C LEU A 163 6.15 13.50 -8.78
N ALA A 164 5.12 13.43 -9.62
CA ALA A 164 4.15 12.35 -9.59
C ALA A 164 4.78 10.99 -9.94
N LEU A 165 5.63 10.92 -10.98
CA LEU A 165 6.38 9.71 -11.31
C LEU A 165 7.41 9.35 -10.23
N GLY A 166 8.09 10.34 -9.65
CA GLY A 166 8.97 10.15 -8.50
C GLY A 166 8.23 9.53 -7.30
N SER A 167 7.01 9.98 -7.05
CA SER A 167 6.16 9.37 -6.01
C SER A 167 5.80 7.92 -6.30
N ALA A 168 5.54 7.58 -7.58
CA ALA A 168 5.27 6.19 -7.99
C ALA A 168 6.49 5.28 -7.78
N VAL A 169 7.69 5.76 -8.12
CA VAL A 169 8.94 5.03 -7.86
C VAL A 169 9.18 4.86 -6.36
N SER A 170 9.02 5.93 -5.58
CA SER A 170 9.15 5.89 -4.13
C SER A 170 8.16 4.91 -3.48
N TYR A 171 6.92 4.87 -3.96
CA TYR A 171 5.92 3.92 -3.50
C TYR A 171 6.31 2.48 -3.85
N ALA A 172 6.83 2.24 -5.05
CA ALA A 172 7.34 0.93 -5.46
C ALA A 172 8.47 0.43 -4.55
N ILE A 173 9.35 1.31 -4.06
CA ILE A 173 10.42 0.96 -3.12
C ILE A 173 9.86 0.31 -1.85
N ILE A 174 8.72 0.76 -1.33
CA ILE A 174 8.09 0.16 -0.14
C ILE A 174 7.79 -1.31 -0.40
N PHE A 175 7.06 -1.61 -1.48
CA PHE A 175 6.62 -2.96 -1.82
C PHE A 175 7.80 -3.91 -2.06
N LEU A 176 8.74 -3.47 -2.90
CA LEU A 176 9.90 -4.27 -3.27
C LEU A 176 10.83 -4.50 -2.07
N SER A 177 11.01 -3.50 -1.21
CA SER A 177 11.83 -3.64 -0.02
C SER A 177 11.22 -4.62 0.99
N VAL A 178 9.91 -4.58 1.19
CA VAL A 178 9.23 -5.53 2.10
C VAL A 178 9.33 -6.95 1.54
N GLU A 179 9.20 -7.15 0.23
CA GLU A 179 9.26 -8.50 -0.36
C GLU A 179 10.68 -9.06 -0.46
N HIS A 180 11.64 -8.27 -0.95
CA HIS A 180 12.96 -8.75 -1.38
C HIS A 180 14.11 -8.46 -0.41
N THR A 181 13.83 -7.91 0.79
CA THR A 181 14.87 -7.69 1.80
C THR A 181 14.59 -8.49 3.06
N THR A 182 15.47 -8.38 4.05
CA THR A 182 15.26 -9.00 5.38
C THR A 182 14.00 -8.49 6.10
N LEU A 183 13.33 -7.47 5.56
CA LEU A 183 12.08 -6.96 6.12
C LEU A 183 10.92 -7.97 6.01
N ASN A 184 10.95 -8.88 5.02
CA ASN A 184 9.95 -9.93 4.86
C ASN A 184 9.89 -10.92 6.05
N THR A 185 10.96 -11.01 6.84
CA THR A 185 11.02 -11.86 8.03
C THR A 185 10.47 -11.19 9.29
N LEU A 186 10.27 -9.86 9.23
CA LEU A 186 9.74 -9.11 10.36
C LEU A 186 8.22 -9.21 10.43
N HIS A 187 7.70 -9.22 11.65
CA HIS A 187 6.26 -9.17 11.84
C HIS A 187 5.69 -7.83 11.31
N HIS A 188 4.56 -7.85 10.61
CA HIS A 188 3.96 -6.67 9.98
C HIS A 188 3.70 -5.51 10.96
N VAL A 189 3.38 -5.79 12.23
CA VAL A 189 3.25 -4.77 13.27
C VAL A 189 4.59 -4.09 13.56
N THR A 190 5.70 -4.86 13.58
CA THR A 190 7.05 -4.32 13.78
C THR A 190 7.47 -3.43 12.61
N LEU A 191 7.21 -3.87 11.36
CA LEU A 191 7.43 -3.05 10.15
C LEU A 191 6.69 -1.72 10.26
N THR A 192 5.38 -1.77 10.55
CA THR A 192 4.53 -0.58 10.63
C THR A 192 4.94 0.35 11.77
N PHE A 193 5.34 -0.20 12.93
CA PHE A 193 5.83 0.57 14.08
C PHE A 193 7.05 1.42 13.72
N TYR A 194 8.11 0.80 13.16
CA TYR A 194 9.32 1.54 12.80
C TYR A 194 9.10 2.49 11.62
N THR A 195 8.27 2.12 10.65
CA THR A 195 7.89 3.02 9.57
C THR A 195 7.19 4.26 10.12
N SER A 196 6.22 4.11 11.02
CA SER A 196 5.53 5.24 11.66
C SER A 196 6.50 6.09 12.50
N LEU A 197 7.41 5.47 13.22
CA LEU A 197 8.42 6.17 14.01
C LEU A 197 9.32 7.05 13.13
N PHE A 198 9.92 6.48 12.08
CA PHE A 198 10.83 7.24 11.22
C PHE A 198 10.10 8.29 10.37
N VAL A 199 8.92 7.98 9.85
CA VAL A 199 8.10 8.96 9.11
C VAL A 199 7.71 10.12 10.02
N SER A 200 7.34 9.88 11.28
CA SER A 200 6.99 10.97 12.20
C SER A 200 8.19 11.86 12.50
N ILE A 201 9.37 11.29 12.74
CA ILE A 201 10.60 12.06 12.99
C ILE A 201 10.96 12.92 11.76
N VAL A 202 11.01 12.33 10.59
CA VAL A 202 11.39 13.03 9.35
C VAL A 202 10.35 14.08 8.97
N SER A 203 9.06 13.77 9.09
CA SER A 203 7.98 14.72 8.83
C SER A 203 8.00 15.91 9.80
N PHE A 204 8.36 15.68 11.06
CA PHE A 204 8.54 16.77 12.04
C PHE A 204 9.70 17.68 11.66
N ILE A 205 10.88 17.11 11.43
CA ILE A 205 12.08 17.87 11.08
C ILE A 205 11.87 18.65 9.79
N PHE A 206 11.41 17.98 8.72
CA PHE A 206 11.18 18.62 7.43
C PHE A 206 10.04 19.65 7.49
N GLY A 207 8.94 19.31 8.17
CA GLY A 207 7.78 20.17 8.28
C GLY A 207 8.08 21.46 9.06
N GLN A 208 8.93 21.40 10.09
CA GLN A 208 9.42 22.57 10.81
C GLN A 208 10.39 23.39 9.96
N ALA A 209 11.36 22.74 9.32
CA ALA A 209 12.36 23.41 8.48
C ALA A 209 11.73 24.12 7.26
N SER A 210 10.68 23.54 6.67
CA SER A 210 9.96 24.10 5.51
C SER A 210 8.82 25.05 5.90
N GLY A 211 8.48 25.21 7.17
CA GLY A 211 7.32 25.97 7.63
C GLY A 211 5.96 25.37 7.25
N LEU A 212 5.92 24.12 6.77
CA LEU A 212 4.70 23.45 6.33
C LEU A 212 3.94 22.76 7.48
N LEU A 213 4.57 22.61 8.65
CA LEU A 213 3.92 21.98 9.81
C LEU A 213 3.00 22.97 10.51
N ASN A 214 1.70 22.76 10.39
CA ASN A 214 0.69 23.58 11.10
C ASN A 214 0.03 22.78 12.22
N LEU A 215 0.39 23.08 13.47
CA LEU A 215 -0.22 22.47 14.66
C LEU A 215 -1.36 23.32 15.25
N ARG A 216 -1.63 24.51 14.69
CA ARG A 216 -2.76 25.37 15.09
C ARG A 216 -4.00 24.95 14.31
N MET A 217 -4.68 23.92 14.79
CA MET A 217 -5.87 23.37 14.15
C MET A 217 -6.97 23.09 15.18
N THR A 218 -8.21 22.95 14.70
CA THR A 218 -9.38 22.72 15.54
C THR A 218 -9.32 21.39 16.28
N LEU A 219 -10.09 21.23 17.35
CA LEU A 219 -10.20 19.97 18.08
C LEU A 219 -10.73 18.83 17.19
N SER A 220 -11.66 19.15 16.27
CA SER A 220 -12.15 18.19 15.28
C SER A 220 -11.04 17.69 14.35
N ALA A 221 -10.13 18.57 13.87
CA ALA A 221 -9.00 18.17 13.04
C ALA A 221 -8.02 17.27 13.79
N TRP A 222 -7.80 17.51 15.09
CA TRP A 222 -7.05 16.59 15.96
C TRP A 222 -7.73 15.22 16.07
N GLY A 223 -9.07 15.20 16.23
CA GLY A 223 -9.87 13.97 16.24
C GLY A 223 -9.73 13.17 14.93
N TYR A 224 -9.84 13.83 13.77
CA TYR A 224 -9.61 13.20 12.46
C TYR A 224 -8.18 12.70 12.29
N SER A 225 -7.19 13.38 12.87
CA SER A 225 -5.80 12.91 12.88
C SER A 225 -5.63 11.58 13.62
N VAL A 226 -6.33 11.42 14.76
CA VAL A 226 -6.33 10.15 15.51
C VAL A 226 -7.06 9.05 14.72
N ILE A 227 -8.19 9.37 14.10
CA ILE A 227 -8.91 8.41 13.24
C ILE A 227 -8.00 7.92 12.09
N LEU A 228 -7.30 8.83 11.42
CA LEU A 228 -6.35 8.48 10.36
C LEU A 228 -5.14 7.70 10.88
N ALA A 229 -4.69 7.98 12.10
CA ALA A 229 -3.63 7.20 12.72
C ALA A 229 -4.05 5.74 12.92
N LEU A 230 -5.25 5.50 13.45
CA LEU A 230 -5.77 4.15 13.66
C LEU A 230 -6.08 3.45 12.32
N MET A 231 -6.76 4.14 11.42
CA MET A 231 -7.22 3.58 10.16
C MET A 231 -6.05 3.30 9.18
N VAL A 232 -5.20 4.29 8.96
CA VAL A 232 -4.11 4.21 7.98
C VAL A 232 -2.80 3.80 8.65
N GLY A 233 -2.40 4.53 9.68
CA GLY A 233 -1.09 4.34 10.32
C GLY A 233 -0.97 3.01 11.06
N VAL A 234 -2.07 2.47 11.61
CA VAL A 234 -2.07 1.17 12.28
C VAL A 234 -2.61 0.07 11.37
N ALA A 235 -3.89 0.15 10.97
CA ALA A 235 -4.55 -0.96 10.31
C ALA A 235 -4.10 -1.13 8.84
N ALA A 236 -4.21 -0.09 8.00
CA ALA A 236 -3.95 -0.22 6.58
C ALA A 236 -2.49 -0.61 6.28
N PHE A 237 -1.51 0.05 6.89
CA PHE A 237 -0.10 -0.30 6.68
C PHE A 237 0.27 -1.68 7.22
N ALA A 238 -0.27 -2.09 8.37
CA ALA A 238 -0.03 -3.44 8.88
C ALA A 238 -0.61 -4.51 7.95
N LEU A 239 -1.82 -4.29 7.42
CA LEU A 239 -2.45 -5.17 6.44
C LEU A 239 -1.71 -5.18 5.10
N LEU A 240 -1.23 -4.03 4.62
CA LEU A 240 -0.42 -3.92 3.41
C LEU A 240 0.87 -4.73 3.53
N ASN A 241 1.63 -4.49 4.58
CA ASN A 241 2.87 -5.21 4.83
C ASN A 241 2.65 -6.72 4.94
N ARG A 242 1.56 -7.14 5.61
CA ARG A 242 1.15 -8.54 5.69
C ARG A 242 0.82 -9.12 4.32
N ALA A 243 0.08 -8.38 3.50
CA ALA A 243 -0.27 -8.81 2.15
C ALA A 243 0.97 -8.99 1.27
N ILE A 244 1.91 -8.04 1.27
CA ILE A 244 3.15 -8.12 0.49
C ILE A 244 3.93 -9.39 0.85
N VAL A 245 4.06 -9.71 2.13
CA VAL A 245 4.77 -10.91 2.59
C VAL A 245 4.06 -12.20 2.17
N LEU A 246 2.72 -12.21 2.15
CA LEU A 246 1.95 -13.44 1.90
C LEU A 246 1.66 -13.71 0.42
N VAL A 247 1.48 -12.67 -0.41
CA VAL A 247 1.08 -12.82 -1.83
C VAL A 247 1.98 -12.08 -2.81
N GLY A 248 3.01 -11.42 -2.32
CA GLY A 248 4.02 -10.70 -3.09
C GLY A 248 3.61 -9.28 -3.47
N SER A 249 4.60 -8.47 -3.83
CA SER A 249 4.44 -7.04 -4.16
C SER A 249 3.62 -6.84 -5.43
N SER A 250 3.86 -7.63 -6.49
CA SER A 250 3.11 -7.53 -7.76
C SER A 250 1.61 -7.77 -7.58
N THR A 251 1.21 -8.79 -6.81
CA THR A 251 -0.21 -9.09 -6.56
C THR A 251 -0.84 -8.02 -5.67
N THR A 252 -0.16 -7.66 -4.59
CA THR A 252 -0.64 -6.66 -3.64
C THR A 252 -0.83 -5.31 -4.31
N SER A 253 0.12 -4.86 -5.15
CA SER A 253 0.06 -3.57 -5.82
C SER A 253 -1.13 -3.45 -6.80
N VAL A 254 -1.47 -4.54 -7.52
CA VAL A 254 -2.65 -4.54 -8.39
C VAL A 254 -3.95 -4.48 -7.56
N ILE A 255 -4.02 -5.19 -6.43
CA ILE A 255 -5.18 -5.12 -5.54
C ILE A 255 -5.29 -3.71 -4.90
N SER A 256 -4.16 -3.06 -4.60
CA SER A 256 -4.17 -1.68 -4.07
C SER A 256 -4.78 -0.67 -5.04
N MET A 257 -4.91 -0.98 -6.34
CA MET A 257 -5.67 -0.13 -7.28
C MET A 257 -7.17 -0.03 -6.95
N LEU A 258 -7.68 -0.77 -5.97
CA LEU A 258 -9.01 -0.54 -5.37
C LEU A 258 -9.07 0.75 -4.52
N GLU A 259 -7.95 1.33 -4.11
CA GLU A 259 -7.91 2.57 -3.30
C GLU A 259 -8.68 3.72 -3.95
N PRO A 260 -8.40 4.13 -5.20
CA PRO A 260 -9.13 5.21 -5.85
C PRO A 260 -10.61 4.89 -6.04
N LEU A 261 -10.97 3.63 -6.32
CA LEU A 261 -12.36 3.19 -6.37
C LEU A 261 -13.10 3.44 -5.06
N THR A 262 -12.45 3.04 -3.96
CA THR A 262 -13.01 3.27 -2.61
C THR A 262 -13.16 4.75 -2.32
N GLY A 263 -12.14 5.55 -2.69
CA GLY A 263 -12.18 7.02 -2.54
C GLY A 263 -13.38 7.64 -3.24
N ILE A 264 -13.69 7.19 -4.46
CA ILE A 264 -14.84 7.65 -5.24
C ILE A 264 -16.15 7.27 -4.57
N VAL A 265 -16.31 6.01 -4.18
CA VAL A 265 -17.56 5.54 -3.55
C VAL A 265 -17.79 6.30 -2.24
N VAL A 266 -16.79 6.41 -1.40
CA VAL A 266 -16.89 7.10 -0.09
C VAL A 266 -17.03 8.61 -0.28
N GLY A 267 -16.31 9.22 -1.23
CA GLY A 267 -16.43 10.63 -1.60
C GLY A 267 -17.82 10.99 -2.11
N SER A 268 -18.40 10.14 -2.96
CA SER A 268 -19.78 10.30 -3.45
C SER A 268 -20.79 10.27 -2.29
N LEU A 269 -20.64 9.33 -1.36
CA LEU A 269 -21.58 9.15 -0.25
C LEU A 269 -21.47 10.25 0.82
N ILE A 270 -20.24 10.65 1.18
CA ILE A 270 -19.97 11.57 2.29
C ILE A 270 -19.88 13.03 1.80
N LEU A 271 -19.11 13.28 0.74
CA LEU A 271 -18.90 14.63 0.19
C LEU A 271 -19.93 15.02 -0.85
N LYS A 272 -20.86 14.11 -1.22
CA LYS A 272 -21.89 14.30 -2.24
C LYS A 272 -21.33 14.66 -3.62
N GLU A 273 -20.13 14.16 -3.93
CA GLU A 273 -19.52 14.33 -5.24
C GLU A 273 -20.28 13.54 -6.31
N SER A 274 -20.44 14.12 -7.49
CA SER A 274 -21.09 13.46 -8.62
C SER A 274 -20.04 12.92 -9.60
N TYR A 275 -20.19 11.67 -10.02
CA TYR A 275 -19.29 11.02 -10.96
C TYR A 275 -20.02 10.64 -12.24
N SER A 276 -19.32 10.75 -13.37
CA SER A 276 -19.84 10.42 -14.68
C SER A 276 -20.01 8.90 -14.88
N LEU A 277 -20.80 8.52 -15.88
CA LEU A 277 -20.90 7.11 -16.28
C LEU A 277 -19.53 6.52 -16.64
N THR A 278 -18.65 7.31 -17.25
CA THR A 278 -17.28 6.91 -17.59
C THR A 278 -16.49 6.49 -16.35
N ASN A 279 -16.64 7.22 -15.23
CA ASN A 279 -15.97 6.86 -13.97
C ASN A 279 -16.51 5.53 -13.43
N TRP A 280 -17.81 5.25 -13.52
CA TRP A 280 -18.39 3.97 -13.11
C TRP A 280 -17.91 2.80 -13.98
N ILE A 281 -17.73 3.00 -15.29
CA ILE A 281 -17.08 2.01 -16.17
C ILE A 281 -15.64 1.76 -15.70
N GLY A 282 -14.89 2.82 -15.37
CA GLY A 282 -13.56 2.69 -14.80
C GLY A 282 -13.54 1.87 -13.52
N CYS A 283 -14.48 2.10 -12.61
CA CYS A 283 -14.65 1.31 -11.40
C CYS A 283 -14.83 -0.18 -11.72
N ALA A 284 -15.67 -0.52 -12.70
CA ALA A 284 -15.89 -1.91 -13.10
C ALA A 284 -14.62 -2.57 -13.66
N LEU A 285 -13.82 -1.85 -14.45
CA LEU A 285 -12.55 -2.35 -14.99
C LEU A 285 -11.51 -2.60 -13.87
N ILE A 286 -11.41 -1.71 -12.87
CA ILE A 286 -10.54 -1.88 -11.71
C ILE A 286 -10.95 -3.11 -10.90
N LEU A 287 -12.25 -3.28 -10.64
CA LEU A 287 -12.79 -4.45 -9.93
C LEU A 287 -12.49 -5.76 -10.68
N LEU A 288 -12.65 -5.77 -12.02
CA LEU A 288 -12.32 -6.93 -12.85
C LEU A 288 -10.82 -7.27 -12.76
N GLY A 289 -9.94 -6.27 -12.84
CA GLY A 289 -8.50 -6.45 -12.67
C GLY A 289 -8.14 -7.06 -11.30
N ALA A 290 -8.69 -6.50 -10.22
CA ALA A 290 -8.48 -7.00 -8.86
C ALA A 290 -9.04 -8.42 -8.66
N ALA A 291 -10.20 -8.73 -9.24
CA ALA A 291 -10.79 -10.07 -9.18
C ALA A 291 -9.93 -11.11 -9.91
N ILE A 292 -9.47 -10.79 -11.15
CA ILE A 292 -8.61 -11.68 -11.93
C ILE A 292 -7.31 -11.98 -11.15
N VAL A 293 -6.60 -10.97 -10.67
CA VAL A 293 -5.34 -11.18 -9.95
C VAL A 293 -5.56 -11.99 -8.68
N SER A 294 -6.64 -11.75 -7.95
CA SER A 294 -6.96 -12.47 -6.70
C SER A 294 -7.26 -13.95 -6.96
N ILE A 295 -8.14 -14.25 -7.93
CA ILE A 295 -8.54 -15.63 -8.27
C ILE A 295 -7.36 -16.44 -8.80
N PHE A 296 -6.58 -15.89 -9.73
CA PHE A 296 -5.45 -16.61 -10.32
C PHE A 296 -4.26 -16.72 -9.37
N SER A 297 -4.08 -15.78 -8.44
CA SER A 297 -3.08 -15.90 -7.38
C SER A 297 -3.40 -17.09 -6.46
N LEU A 298 -4.66 -17.25 -6.04
CA LEU A 298 -5.11 -18.40 -5.26
C LEU A 298 -4.93 -19.73 -6.00
N LYS A 299 -5.31 -19.78 -7.30
CA LYS A 299 -5.10 -20.98 -8.13
C LYS A 299 -3.62 -21.32 -8.27
N SER A 300 -2.76 -20.31 -8.47
CA SER A 300 -1.32 -20.54 -8.62
C SER A 300 -0.69 -21.09 -7.34
N SER A 301 -1.11 -20.61 -6.17
CA SER A 301 -0.66 -21.14 -4.88
C SER A 301 -1.07 -22.60 -4.68
N LYS A 302 -2.29 -22.96 -5.11
CA LYS A 302 -2.77 -24.33 -5.05
C LYS A 302 -1.96 -25.29 -5.94
N VAL A 303 -1.71 -24.90 -7.20
CA VAL A 303 -0.93 -25.71 -8.17
C VAL A 303 0.52 -25.88 -7.70
N SER A 304 1.12 -24.88 -7.07
CA SER A 304 2.47 -25.00 -6.52
C SER A 304 2.52 -26.01 -5.36
N ALA A 305 1.53 -25.98 -4.47
CA ALA A 305 1.42 -26.93 -3.38
C ALA A 305 1.24 -28.38 -3.88
N ASP A 306 0.43 -28.58 -4.95
CA ASP A 306 0.20 -29.90 -5.56
C ASP A 306 1.44 -30.46 -6.28
N LYS A 307 2.26 -29.59 -6.91
CA LYS A 307 3.51 -30.00 -7.58
C LYS A 307 4.60 -30.40 -6.58
N ASP A 308 4.73 -29.67 -5.48
CA ASP A 308 5.69 -30.00 -4.42
C ASP A 308 5.38 -31.39 -3.82
N GLU A 309 4.09 -31.79 -3.77
CA GLU A 309 3.69 -33.13 -3.30
C GLU A 309 4.06 -34.26 -4.28
N GLN A 310 3.91 -34.02 -5.58
CA GLN A 310 4.26 -35.02 -6.61
C GLN A 310 5.76 -35.23 -6.76
N ALA A 311 6.58 -34.25 -6.32
CA ALA A 311 8.04 -34.32 -6.40
C ALA A 311 8.70 -35.04 -5.21
N GLU A 312 7.94 -35.40 -4.16
CA GLU A 312 8.46 -36.08 -2.97
C GLU A 312 8.49 -37.62 -3.22
N PRO A 313 9.65 -38.30 -3.12
CA PRO A 313 9.72 -39.74 -3.31
C PRO A 313 8.90 -40.47 -2.21
N PRO A 314 8.31 -41.63 -2.53
CA PRO A 314 7.51 -42.40 -1.56
C PRO A 314 8.35 -42.75 -0.33
N PRO A 315 7.75 -42.79 0.85
CA PRO A 315 8.46 -43.11 2.08
C PRO A 315 9.11 -44.48 1.99
N ASP A 316 10.42 -44.52 2.26
CA ASP A 316 11.20 -45.76 2.31
C ASP A 316 10.57 -46.72 3.35
N ARG A 317 9.86 -47.74 2.84
CA ARG A 317 9.26 -48.81 3.65
C ARG A 317 10.26 -49.87 4.14
N SER A 318 11.57 -49.64 3.95
CA SER A 318 12.62 -50.63 4.26
C SER A 318 13.15 -50.56 5.71
N ARG A 319 12.53 -49.73 6.59
CA ARG A 319 12.85 -49.70 8.02
C ARG A 319 11.65 -50.19 8.82
N GLY A 320 11.41 -51.46 8.79
CA GLY A 320 10.56 -52.22 9.67
C GLY A 320 11.37 -53.29 10.37
#